data_d21cd6bacfafd0615366169ff5ea4bf3
#
_entry.id   d21cd6bacfafd0615366169ff5ea4bf3
#
_cell.length_a   1.000
_cell.length_b   1.000
_cell.length_c   1.000
_cell.angle_alpha   90.00
_cell.angle_beta   90.00
_cell.angle_gamma   90.00
#
_symmetry.space_group_name_H-M   'P 1'
#
loop_
_entity.id
_entity.type
_entity.pdbx_description
1 polymer ?
#
loop_
_entity_poly.entity_id
_entity_poly.type
_entity_poly.pdbx_seq_one_letter_code
_entity_poly.pdbx_strand_id
1 'polypeptide(L)'
;ILESSRLPSFKEDKVQEQAIHQLKQRGIDGLVVIGGDGSYKGALALSQKGIDCIAIPGTIDNDINGTDETIGFHTALYNIIDAVNKLRDTSSSHHRCFVVEVMGNHADNLAIYSAIACGSEIVITDKTEYDENKIIEELKICEEEYHKKHAILIVSEKILDVEKLANRISEETGYSGRSIVLGHIQRGGSPVPEDRILASKMAEEAICLLEKRKSGLCICMK
;
A
#
# COMPACT_ATOMS: atom_id res chain seq x y z
N ILE A 1 13.75 18.40 -1.26
CA ILE A 1 13.04 17.11 -1.53
C ILE A 1 14.11 16.04 -1.67
N LEU A 2 14.02 14.99 -0.88
CA LEU A 2 14.88 13.81 -1.01
C LEU A 2 14.31 12.92 -2.11
N GLU A 3 15.18 12.57 -3.06
CA GLU A 3 14.83 11.63 -4.12
C GLU A 3 15.17 10.20 -3.68
N SER A 4 14.50 9.23 -4.25
CA SER A 4 14.80 7.81 -4.07
C SER A 4 14.88 7.11 -5.41
N SER A 5 15.75 6.10 -5.50
CA SER A 5 15.87 5.28 -6.69
C SER A 5 16.12 3.81 -6.31
N ARG A 6 15.75 2.91 -7.22
CA ARG A 6 16.15 1.50 -7.08
C ARG A 6 17.58 1.33 -7.58
N LEU A 7 18.46 0.87 -6.71
CA LEU A 7 19.86 0.57 -7.03
C LEU A 7 20.16 -0.91 -6.73
N PRO A 8 19.87 -1.84 -7.66
CA PRO A 8 20.11 -3.27 -7.45
C PRO A 8 21.55 -3.62 -7.08
N SER A 9 22.53 -2.87 -7.62
CA SER A 9 23.95 -3.04 -7.31
C SER A 9 24.34 -2.63 -5.88
N PHE A 10 23.42 -2.02 -5.10
CA PHE A 10 23.70 -1.73 -3.69
C PHE A 10 23.93 -2.97 -2.81
N LYS A 11 23.60 -4.15 -3.33
CA LYS A 11 23.94 -5.44 -2.72
C LYS A 11 25.44 -5.77 -2.77
N GLU A 12 26.21 -5.09 -3.63
CA GLU A 12 27.63 -5.30 -3.82
C GLU A 12 28.43 -4.51 -2.78
N ASP A 13 29.37 -5.16 -2.13
CA ASP A 13 30.24 -4.55 -1.11
C ASP A 13 30.95 -3.29 -1.62
N LYS A 14 31.46 -3.32 -2.85
CA LYS A 14 32.14 -2.19 -3.47
C LYS A 14 31.25 -0.96 -3.57
N VAL A 15 29.98 -1.12 -3.89
CA VAL A 15 29.02 -0.02 -4.00
C VAL A 15 28.69 0.55 -2.62
N GLN A 16 28.55 -0.32 -1.62
CA GLN A 16 28.35 0.09 -0.22
C GLN A 16 29.56 0.86 0.32
N GLU A 17 30.77 0.40 0.03
CA GLU A 17 32.01 1.10 0.41
C GLU A 17 32.12 2.47 -0.23
N GLN A 18 31.76 2.60 -1.50
CA GLN A 18 31.69 3.89 -2.18
C GLN A 18 30.69 4.84 -1.51
N ALA A 19 29.51 4.33 -1.15
CA ALA A 19 28.50 5.12 -0.44
C ALA A 19 29.01 5.59 0.92
N ILE A 20 29.64 4.72 1.70
CA ILE A 20 30.25 5.04 2.99
C ILE A 20 31.34 6.11 2.84
N HIS A 21 32.22 5.96 1.84
CA HIS A 21 33.25 6.95 1.55
C HIS A 21 32.63 8.33 1.27
N GLN A 22 31.58 8.40 0.47
CA GLN A 22 30.86 9.64 0.18
C GLN A 22 30.19 10.26 1.41
N LEU A 23 29.61 9.45 2.29
CA LEU A 23 29.01 9.91 3.54
C LEU A 23 30.08 10.52 4.45
N LYS A 24 31.19 9.81 4.67
CA LYS A 24 32.30 10.27 5.50
C LYS A 24 32.97 11.57 4.97
N GLN A 25 33.14 11.67 3.64
CA GLN A 25 33.65 12.91 3.03
C GLN A 25 32.73 14.11 3.27
N ARG A 26 31.45 13.90 3.47
CA ARG A 26 30.47 14.96 3.76
C ARG A 26 30.25 15.19 5.27
N GLY A 27 30.98 14.49 6.12
CA GLY A 27 30.82 14.57 7.58
C GLY A 27 29.48 14.02 8.07
N ILE A 28 28.90 13.03 7.33
CA ILE A 28 27.65 12.38 7.71
C ILE A 28 27.98 11.12 8.50
N ASP A 29 27.63 11.13 9.79
CA ASP A 29 27.91 10.04 10.72
C ASP A 29 26.72 9.10 10.91
N GLY A 30 25.48 9.57 10.64
CA GLY A 30 24.26 8.81 10.83
C GLY A 30 23.24 9.07 9.75
N LEU A 31 22.38 8.08 9.53
CA LEU A 31 21.29 8.13 8.54
C LEU A 31 19.98 7.70 9.17
N VAL A 32 18.91 8.43 8.86
CA VAL A 32 17.55 7.94 8.98
C VAL A 32 17.12 7.44 7.60
N VAL A 33 16.80 6.16 7.51
CA VAL A 33 16.43 5.51 6.24
C VAL A 33 14.92 5.21 6.24
N ILE A 34 14.18 5.91 5.39
CA ILE A 34 12.73 5.78 5.30
C ILE A 34 12.39 4.90 4.08
N GLY A 35 11.67 3.81 4.28
CA GLY A 35 11.28 2.91 3.20
C GLY A 35 10.79 1.55 3.67
N GLY A 36 10.73 0.62 2.74
CA GLY A 36 10.35 -0.78 3.00
C GLY A 36 11.55 -1.71 3.12
N ASP A 37 11.31 -3.00 2.98
CA ASP A 37 12.26 -4.10 3.14
C ASP A 37 13.61 -3.91 2.45
N GLY A 38 13.60 -3.43 1.20
CA GLY A 38 14.83 -3.20 0.44
C GLY A 38 15.69 -2.11 1.06
N SER A 39 15.07 -1.03 1.55
CA SER A 39 15.74 0.07 2.24
C SER A 39 16.32 -0.38 3.58
N TYR A 40 15.62 -1.25 4.31
CA TYR A 40 16.08 -1.81 5.58
C TYR A 40 17.32 -2.68 5.42
N LYS A 41 17.35 -3.53 4.40
CA LYS A 41 18.53 -4.34 4.06
C LYS A 41 19.73 -3.45 3.74
N GLY A 42 19.50 -2.35 3.03
CA GLY A 42 20.54 -1.35 2.74
C GLY A 42 21.03 -0.63 4.00
N ALA A 43 20.13 -0.20 4.86
CA ALA A 43 20.45 0.46 6.14
C ALA A 43 21.27 -0.47 7.06
N LEU A 44 20.85 -1.74 7.15
CA LEU A 44 21.56 -2.75 7.95
C LEU A 44 23.00 -2.97 7.43
N ALA A 45 23.16 -3.08 6.11
CA ALA A 45 24.48 -3.24 5.50
C ALA A 45 25.42 -2.05 5.78
N LEU A 46 24.89 -0.82 5.72
CA LEU A 46 25.66 0.38 6.09
C LEU A 46 25.98 0.40 7.60
N SER A 47 25.04 0.02 8.44
CA SER A 47 25.23 -0.08 9.89
C SER A 47 26.34 -1.06 10.26
N GLN A 48 26.37 -2.24 9.64
CA GLN A 48 27.42 -3.22 9.84
C GLN A 48 28.80 -2.74 9.41
N LYS A 49 28.87 -1.74 8.56
CA LYS A 49 30.12 -1.12 8.06
C LYS A 49 30.45 0.21 8.74
N GLY A 50 29.77 0.57 9.82
CA GLY A 50 30.12 1.67 10.72
C GLY A 50 29.50 3.03 10.38
N ILE A 51 28.35 3.04 9.71
CA ILE A 51 27.48 4.23 9.61
C ILE A 51 26.26 3.99 10.49
N ASP A 52 25.98 4.85 11.46
CA ASP A 52 24.81 4.69 12.30
C ASP A 52 23.54 4.87 11.49
N CYS A 53 22.71 3.83 11.43
CA CYS A 53 21.46 3.81 10.64
C CYS A 53 20.27 3.44 11.51
N ILE A 54 19.20 4.24 11.43
CA ILE A 54 17.89 3.93 11.98
C ILE A 54 16.89 3.90 10.82
N ALA A 55 16.11 2.83 10.71
CA ALA A 55 15.10 2.66 9.69
C ALA A 55 13.71 3.07 10.20
N ILE A 56 12.91 3.69 9.32
CA ILE A 56 11.52 4.06 9.55
C ILE A 56 10.66 3.42 8.47
N PRO A 57 9.55 2.72 8.83
CA PRO A 57 8.68 2.06 7.86
C PRO A 57 7.90 3.08 7.02
N GLY A 58 8.27 3.22 5.75
CA GLY A 58 7.63 4.07 4.76
C GLY A 58 7.18 3.25 3.56
N THR A 59 5.98 2.69 3.63
CA THR A 59 5.33 1.92 2.57
C THR A 59 3.82 2.01 2.72
N ILE A 60 3.10 2.00 1.59
CA ILE A 60 1.63 1.96 1.59
C ILE A 60 1.08 0.56 1.85
N ASP A 61 1.88 -0.48 1.70
CA ASP A 61 1.44 -1.88 1.74
C ASP A 61 1.16 -2.37 3.17
N ASN A 62 1.72 -1.69 4.18
CA ASN A 62 1.63 -2.04 5.61
C ASN A 62 2.04 -3.50 5.89
N ASP A 63 3.12 -3.95 5.22
CA ASP A 63 3.57 -5.34 5.18
C ASP A 63 4.89 -5.58 5.96
N ILE A 64 5.32 -4.61 6.77
CA ILE A 64 6.57 -4.71 7.53
C ILE A 64 6.34 -5.47 8.84
N ASN A 65 7.02 -6.58 9.00
CA ASN A 65 6.94 -7.37 10.22
C ASN A 65 7.43 -6.58 11.46
N GLY A 66 6.64 -6.64 12.54
CA GLY A 66 7.00 -6.05 13.83
C GLY A 66 6.42 -4.66 14.07
N THR A 67 5.82 -4.02 13.08
CA THR A 67 5.07 -2.79 13.23
C THR A 67 3.61 -2.99 12.83
N ASP A 68 2.68 -2.33 13.52
CA ASP A 68 1.25 -2.36 13.20
C ASP A 68 0.90 -1.30 12.14
N GLU A 69 1.70 -0.24 12.03
CA GLU A 69 1.47 0.87 11.11
C GLU A 69 2.74 1.24 10.34
N THR A 70 2.56 1.61 9.07
CA THR A 70 3.61 2.14 8.19
C THR A 70 3.21 3.48 7.62
N ILE A 71 4.17 4.40 7.46
CA ILE A 71 3.92 5.74 6.91
C ILE A 71 3.50 5.61 5.45
N GLY A 72 2.34 6.16 5.12
CA GLY A 72 1.76 6.17 3.78
C GLY A 72 0.52 5.27 3.63
N PHE A 73 0.32 4.29 4.50
CA PHE A 73 -0.82 3.39 4.45
C PHE A 73 -2.16 4.14 4.58
N HIS A 74 -2.30 4.99 5.57
CA HIS A 74 -3.55 5.74 5.81
C HIS A 74 -3.87 6.71 4.66
N THR A 75 -2.86 7.33 4.09
CA THR A 75 -3.02 8.21 2.93
C THR A 75 -3.46 7.43 1.70
N ALA A 76 -2.84 6.26 1.44
CA ALA A 76 -3.24 5.40 0.33
C ALA A 76 -4.68 4.89 0.51
N LEU A 77 -5.02 4.46 1.72
CA LEU A 77 -6.39 4.04 2.07
C LEU A 77 -7.40 5.17 1.82
N TYR A 78 -7.09 6.38 2.26
CA TYR A 78 -7.93 7.56 2.00
C TYR A 78 -8.12 7.81 0.49
N ASN A 79 -7.05 7.72 -0.30
CA ASN A 79 -7.13 7.91 -1.75
C ASN A 79 -8.01 6.86 -2.42
N ILE A 80 -7.96 5.60 -1.96
CA ILE A 80 -8.85 4.53 -2.45
C ILE A 80 -10.31 4.86 -2.11
N ILE A 81 -10.58 5.22 -0.85
CA ILE A 81 -11.94 5.55 -0.39
C ILE A 81 -12.51 6.73 -1.18
N ASP A 82 -11.72 7.80 -1.38
CA ASP A 82 -12.12 8.98 -2.16
C ASP A 82 -12.43 8.60 -3.62
N ALA A 83 -11.61 7.77 -4.25
CA ALA A 83 -11.85 7.27 -5.60
C ALA A 83 -13.13 6.43 -5.68
N VAL A 84 -13.32 5.48 -4.75
CA VAL A 84 -14.51 4.61 -4.71
C VAL A 84 -15.78 5.41 -4.46
N ASN A 85 -15.76 6.44 -3.60
CA ASN A 85 -16.91 7.31 -3.39
C ASN A 85 -17.31 8.06 -4.67
N LYS A 86 -16.35 8.57 -5.43
CA LYS A 86 -16.59 9.21 -6.74
C LYS A 86 -17.18 8.23 -7.75
N LEU A 87 -16.73 6.96 -7.75
CA LEU A 87 -17.32 5.91 -8.58
C LEU A 87 -18.76 5.60 -8.16
N ARG A 88 -19.02 5.54 -6.86
CA ARG A 88 -20.35 5.26 -6.31
C ARG A 88 -21.36 6.32 -6.73
N ASP A 89 -21.00 7.60 -6.66
CA ASP A 89 -21.87 8.71 -7.08
C ASP A 89 -22.31 8.56 -8.54
N THR A 90 -21.41 8.05 -9.41
CA THR A 90 -21.75 7.83 -10.82
C THR A 90 -22.44 6.49 -11.08
N SER A 91 -22.34 5.52 -10.17
CA SER A 91 -22.87 4.15 -10.37
C SER A 91 -24.36 4.07 -10.15
N SER A 92 -24.91 4.85 -9.23
CA SER A 92 -26.32 4.76 -8.78
C SER A 92 -27.34 5.06 -9.88
N SER A 93 -26.94 5.79 -10.91
CA SER A 93 -27.83 6.16 -12.03
C SER A 93 -27.85 5.16 -13.19
N HIS A 94 -27.00 4.10 -13.20
CA HIS A 94 -26.79 3.28 -14.39
C HIS A 94 -26.68 1.78 -14.14
N HIS A 95 -27.13 1.25 -13.01
CA HIS A 95 -27.00 -0.19 -12.67
C HIS A 95 -25.59 -0.72 -12.93
N ARG A 96 -24.58 -0.09 -12.31
CA ARG A 96 -23.17 -0.43 -12.53
C ARG A 96 -22.60 -1.30 -11.42
N CYS A 97 -21.74 -2.22 -11.82
CA CYS A 97 -20.83 -2.93 -10.92
C CYS A 97 -19.39 -2.50 -11.23
N PHE A 98 -18.71 -1.89 -10.28
CA PHE A 98 -17.30 -1.53 -10.41
C PHE A 98 -16.40 -2.60 -9.79
N VAL A 99 -15.48 -3.11 -10.60
CA VAL A 99 -14.37 -3.99 -10.15
C VAL A 99 -13.13 -3.11 -10.02
N VAL A 100 -12.77 -2.76 -8.79
CA VAL A 100 -11.71 -1.79 -8.48
C VAL A 100 -10.46 -2.53 -8.01
N GLU A 101 -9.40 -2.47 -8.80
CA GLU A 101 -8.10 -3.02 -8.43
C GLU A 101 -7.32 -2.00 -7.59
N VAL A 102 -6.83 -2.45 -6.44
CA VAL A 102 -6.01 -1.68 -5.51
C VAL A 102 -4.63 -2.30 -5.35
N MET A 103 -3.63 -1.45 -5.05
CA MET A 103 -2.27 -1.89 -4.74
C MET A 103 -2.23 -2.61 -3.38
N GLY A 104 -1.10 -3.15 -3.03
CA GLY A 104 -0.84 -3.83 -1.76
C GLY A 104 0.27 -4.86 -1.87
N ASN A 105 0.87 -5.00 -3.06
CA ASN A 105 1.90 -5.99 -3.38
C ASN A 105 1.39 -7.42 -3.06
N HIS A 106 1.84 -8.08 -2.02
CA HIS A 106 1.34 -9.36 -1.52
C HIS A 106 0.67 -9.22 -0.13
N ALA A 107 0.35 -7.99 0.26
CA ALA A 107 -0.38 -7.69 1.48
C ALA A 107 -1.81 -7.26 1.15
N ASP A 108 -2.76 -7.85 1.84
CA ASP A 108 -4.19 -7.63 1.58
C ASP A 108 -4.75 -6.41 2.31
N ASN A 109 -3.91 -5.70 3.09
CA ASN A 109 -4.36 -4.64 3.99
C ASN A 109 -5.16 -3.53 3.28
N LEU A 110 -4.63 -2.98 2.17
CA LEU A 110 -5.34 -1.92 1.44
C LEU A 110 -6.69 -2.41 0.89
N ALA A 111 -6.74 -3.63 0.34
CA ALA A 111 -7.97 -4.20 -0.18
C ALA A 111 -9.01 -4.43 0.93
N ILE A 112 -8.62 -5.06 2.02
CA ILE A 112 -9.53 -5.38 3.14
C ILE A 112 -10.04 -4.09 3.80
N TYR A 113 -9.15 -3.18 4.19
CA TYR A 113 -9.56 -1.96 4.88
C TYR A 113 -10.39 -1.02 3.99
N SER A 114 -10.06 -0.91 2.70
CA SER A 114 -10.87 -0.12 1.77
C SER A 114 -12.22 -0.76 1.50
N ALA A 115 -12.30 -2.08 1.40
CA ALA A 115 -13.56 -2.80 1.25
C ALA A 115 -14.50 -2.56 2.44
N ILE A 116 -13.98 -2.67 3.66
CA ILE A 116 -14.74 -2.40 4.89
C ILE A 116 -15.18 -0.94 4.93
N ALA A 117 -14.26 0.00 4.69
CA ALA A 117 -14.53 1.43 4.78
C ALA A 117 -15.52 1.92 3.71
N CYS A 118 -15.47 1.33 2.52
CA CYS A 118 -16.40 1.65 1.43
C CYS A 118 -17.69 0.84 1.49
N GLY A 119 -17.79 -0.20 2.32
CA GLY A 119 -18.93 -1.13 2.30
C GLY A 119 -19.08 -1.79 0.93
N SER A 120 -17.98 -2.32 0.39
CA SER A 120 -18.02 -3.07 -0.86
C SER A 120 -18.75 -4.42 -0.67
N GLU A 121 -19.39 -4.89 -1.72
CA GLU A 121 -20.13 -6.15 -1.69
C GLU A 121 -19.17 -7.34 -1.60
N ILE A 122 -18.05 -7.28 -2.31
CA ILE A 122 -17.08 -8.38 -2.38
C ILE A 122 -15.66 -7.81 -2.29
N VAL A 123 -14.79 -8.53 -1.57
CA VAL A 123 -13.34 -8.28 -1.57
C VAL A 123 -12.59 -9.55 -1.98
N ILE A 124 -11.65 -9.40 -2.92
CA ILE A 124 -10.82 -10.49 -3.43
C ILE A 124 -9.37 -10.17 -3.10
N THR A 125 -8.73 -11.09 -2.36
CA THR A 125 -7.35 -10.94 -1.88
C THR A 125 -6.54 -12.20 -2.15
N ASP A 126 -5.23 -12.14 -2.02
CA ASP A 126 -4.33 -13.30 -2.18
C ASP A 126 -4.69 -14.48 -1.26
N LYS A 127 -5.32 -14.20 -0.11
CA LYS A 127 -5.71 -15.20 0.89
C LYS A 127 -7.13 -15.70 0.73
N THR A 128 -7.89 -15.10 -0.18
CA THR A 128 -9.27 -15.49 -0.43
C THR A 128 -9.29 -16.49 -1.56
N GLU A 129 -9.77 -17.70 -1.31
CA GLU A 129 -10.17 -18.60 -2.40
C GLU A 129 -11.37 -17.96 -3.09
N TYR A 130 -11.19 -17.42 -4.28
CA TYR A 130 -12.26 -16.85 -5.06
C TYR A 130 -12.70 -17.82 -6.16
N ASP A 131 -14.02 -17.84 -6.38
CA ASP A 131 -14.65 -18.54 -7.49
C ASP A 131 -15.51 -17.51 -8.25
N GLU A 132 -15.16 -17.27 -9.50
CA GLU A 132 -15.89 -16.32 -10.33
C GLU A 132 -17.36 -16.65 -10.45
N ASN A 133 -17.77 -17.94 -10.40
CA ASN A 133 -19.17 -18.32 -10.45
C ASN A 133 -19.90 -17.88 -9.17
N LYS A 134 -19.28 -18.06 -8.01
CA LYS A 134 -19.86 -17.58 -6.74
C LYS A 134 -20.00 -16.06 -6.71
N ILE A 135 -19.01 -15.35 -7.25
CA ILE A 135 -19.07 -13.87 -7.39
C ILE A 135 -20.31 -13.48 -8.22
N ILE A 136 -20.53 -14.15 -9.35
CA ILE A 136 -21.70 -13.88 -10.20
C ILE A 136 -23.01 -14.22 -9.47
N GLU A 137 -23.06 -15.33 -8.74
CA GLU A 137 -24.25 -15.71 -7.94
C GLU A 137 -24.53 -14.68 -6.84
N GLU A 138 -23.54 -14.24 -6.08
CA GLU A 138 -23.67 -13.21 -5.06
C GLU A 138 -24.16 -11.87 -5.64
N LEU A 139 -23.65 -11.47 -6.80
CA LEU A 139 -24.10 -10.27 -7.49
C LEU A 139 -25.56 -10.38 -7.96
N LYS A 140 -26.00 -11.54 -8.44
CA LYS A 140 -27.41 -11.77 -8.77
C LYS A 140 -28.30 -11.66 -7.52
N ILE A 141 -27.89 -12.22 -6.40
CA ILE A 141 -28.61 -12.07 -5.13
C ILE A 141 -28.68 -10.59 -4.71
N CYS A 142 -27.57 -9.85 -4.84
CA CYS A 142 -27.55 -8.42 -4.56
C CYS A 142 -28.57 -7.64 -5.41
N GLU A 143 -28.72 -7.98 -6.66
CA GLU A 143 -29.66 -7.35 -7.58
C GLU A 143 -31.10 -7.79 -7.33
N GLU A 144 -31.36 -9.10 -7.34
CA GLU A 144 -32.72 -9.67 -7.36
C GLU A 144 -33.38 -9.63 -5.98
N GLU A 145 -32.64 -9.98 -4.91
CA GLU A 145 -33.20 -10.05 -3.56
C GLU A 145 -33.07 -8.74 -2.79
N TYR A 146 -31.89 -8.09 -2.86
CA TYR A 146 -31.64 -6.85 -2.13
C TYR A 146 -31.92 -5.59 -2.93
N HIS A 147 -32.29 -5.71 -4.19
CA HIS A 147 -32.61 -4.59 -5.12
C HIS A 147 -31.53 -3.53 -5.17
N LYS A 148 -30.27 -3.92 -5.03
CA LYS A 148 -29.13 -2.99 -5.11
C LYS A 148 -28.93 -2.49 -6.54
N LYS A 149 -28.94 -1.18 -6.72
CA LYS A 149 -28.77 -0.54 -8.03
C LYS A 149 -27.31 -0.45 -8.48
N HIS A 150 -26.35 -0.72 -7.60
CA HIS A 150 -24.93 -0.72 -7.88
C HIS A 150 -24.22 -1.73 -6.98
N ALA A 151 -23.06 -2.17 -7.43
CA ALA A 151 -22.16 -3.00 -6.63
C ALA A 151 -20.71 -2.54 -6.81
N ILE A 152 -19.89 -2.74 -5.79
CA ILE A 152 -18.47 -2.44 -5.79
C ILE A 152 -17.72 -3.68 -5.32
N LEU A 153 -16.78 -4.13 -6.13
CA LEU A 153 -15.82 -5.18 -5.79
C LEU A 153 -14.45 -4.54 -5.62
N ILE A 154 -13.76 -4.86 -4.54
CA ILE A 154 -12.36 -4.47 -4.34
C ILE A 154 -11.48 -5.70 -4.56
N VAL A 155 -10.45 -5.54 -5.38
CA VAL A 155 -9.54 -6.63 -5.78
C VAL A 155 -8.10 -6.21 -5.50
N SER A 156 -7.32 -7.01 -4.79
CA SER A 156 -5.88 -6.80 -4.68
C SER A 156 -5.20 -6.99 -6.04
N GLU A 157 -4.18 -6.18 -6.31
CA GLU A 157 -3.44 -6.24 -7.58
C GLU A 157 -2.86 -7.63 -7.87
N LYS A 158 -2.75 -7.99 -9.15
CA LYS A 158 -2.11 -9.22 -9.65
C LYS A 158 -2.84 -10.54 -9.35
N ILE A 159 -4.05 -10.52 -8.83
CA ILE A 159 -4.81 -11.75 -8.51
C ILE A 159 -5.57 -12.26 -9.72
N LEU A 160 -6.27 -11.37 -10.41
CA LEU A 160 -7.08 -11.71 -11.57
C LEU A 160 -7.11 -10.56 -12.59
N ASP A 161 -7.61 -10.86 -13.77
CA ASP A 161 -7.89 -9.86 -14.81
C ASP A 161 -9.23 -9.18 -14.51
N VAL A 162 -9.18 -7.98 -13.95
CA VAL A 162 -10.36 -7.20 -13.54
C VAL A 162 -11.23 -6.79 -14.73
N GLU A 163 -10.64 -6.63 -15.92
CA GLU A 163 -11.40 -6.31 -17.13
C GLU A 163 -12.21 -7.51 -17.60
N LYS A 164 -11.60 -8.71 -17.58
CA LYS A 164 -12.28 -9.95 -17.91
C LYS A 164 -13.44 -10.23 -16.95
N LEU A 165 -13.22 -10.04 -15.64
CA LEU A 165 -14.30 -10.21 -14.64
C LEU A 165 -15.42 -9.18 -14.86
N ALA A 166 -15.10 -7.92 -15.13
CA ALA A 166 -16.11 -6.89 -15.40
C ALA A 166 -16.96 -7.18 -16.64
N ASN A 167 -16.34 -7.70 -17.70
CA ASN A 167 -17.07 -8.13 -18.90
C ASN A 167 -18.02 -9.30 -18.58
N ARG A 168 -17.53 -10.30 -17.85
CA ARG A 168 -18.35 -11.45 -17.42
C ARG A 168 -19.54 -11.01 -16.56
N ILE A 169 -19.34 -10.07 -15.64
CA ILE A 169 -20.43 -9.47 -14.84
C ILE A 169 -21.49 -8.86 -15.74
N SER A 170 -21.08 -8.14 -16.80
CA SER A 170 -22.02 -7.53 -17.75
C SER A 170 -22.81 -8.56 -18.56
N GLU A 171 -22.23 -9.71 -18.84
CA GLU A 171 -22.86 -10.77 -19.64
C GLU A 171 -23.81 -11.65 -18.81
N GLU A 172 -23.50 -11.87 -17.53
CA GLU A 172 -24.18 -12.86 -16.72
C GLU A 172 -25.07 -12.28 -15.61
N THR A 173 -25.04 -10.94 -15.38
CA THR A 173 -25.88 -10.25 -14.39
C THR A 173 -26.62 -9.07 -15.01
N GLY A 174 -27.52 -8.41 -14.29
CA GLY A 174 -28.16 -7.17 -14.74
C GLY A 174 -27.28 -5.91 -14.58
N TYR A 175 -26.10 -6.04 -13.97
CA TYR A 175 -25.17 -4.93 -13.83
C TYR A 175 -24.35 -4.68 -15.10
N SER A 176 -24.07 -3.42 -15.39
CA SER A 176 -23.04 -3.02 -16.35
C SER A 176 -21.67 -3.00 -15.65
N GLY A 177 -20.88 -4.06 -15.81
CA GLY A 177 -19.56 -4.21 -15.22
C GLY A 177 -18.55 -3.19 -15.77
N ARG A 178 -17.73 -2.62 -14.92
CA ARG A 178 -16.65 -1.70 -15.27
C ARG A 178 -15.43 -1.99 -14.41
N SER A 179 -14.27 -2.15 -15.03
CA SER A 179 -12.98 -2.29 -14.36
C SER A 179 -12.33 -0.94 -14.14
N ILE A 180 -11.72 -0.77 -12.98
CA ILE A 180 -10.93 0.42 -12.62
C ILE A 180 -9.65 -0.06 -11.94
N VAL A 181 -8.49 0.25 -12.53
CA VAL A 181 -7.20 0.04 -11.92
C VAL A 181 -6.72 1.36 -11.34
N LEU A 182 -6.71 1.50 -10.02
CA LEU A 182 -6.31 2.76 -9.38
C LEU A 182 -4.82 3.05 -9.53
N GLY A 183 -3.99 2.01 -9.48
CA GLY A 183 -2.56 2.14 -9.73
C GLY A 183 -1.87 3.19 -8.86
N HIS A 184 -0.96 3.96 -9.44
CA HIS A 184 -0.08 4.89 -8.74
C HIS A 184 -0.75 6.11 -8.11
N ILE A 185 -2.00 6.43 -8.43
CA ILE A 185 -2.71 7.53 -7.74
C ILE A 185 -2.84 7.29 -6.25
N GLN A 186 -2.80 6.03 -5.81
CA GLN A 186 -2.83 5.64 -4.41
C GLN A 186 -1.58 6.11 -3.63
N ARG A 187 -0.47 6.35 -4.33
CA ARG A 187 0.81 6.81 -3.75
C ARG A 187 0.93 8.33 -3.68
N GLY A 188 -0.04 9.05 -4.21
CA GLY A 188 -0.02 10.51 -4.32
C GLY A 188 -0.84 11.20 -3.25
N GLY A 189 -1.01 12.50 -3.44
CA GLY A 189 -1.85 13.36 -2.61
C GLY A 189 -1.18 13.93 -1.37
N SER A 190 -1.95 14.69 -0.60
CA SER A 190 -1.50 15.24 0.68
C SER A 190 -1.62 14.18 1.77
N PRO A 191 -0.59 13.98 2.61
CA PRO A 191 -0.67 13.04 3.71
C PRO A 191 -1.81 13.39 4.66
N VAL A 192 -2.58 12.37 5.07
CA VAL A 192 -3.61 12.52 6.09
C VAL A 192 -2.99 12.76 7.48
N PRO A 193 -3.76 13.30 8.45
CA PRO A 193 -3.22 13.60 9.79
C PRO A 193 -2.53 12.42 10.46
N GLU A 194 -3.05 11.21 10.31
CA GLU A 194 -2.51 9.98 10.88
C GLU A 194 -1.08 9.74 10.42
N ASP A 195 -0.82 9.78 9.12
CA ASP A 195 0.53 9.58 8.56
C ASP A 195 1.49 10.70 8.99
N ARG A 196 1.01 11.94 9.13
CA ARG A 196 1.84 13.07 9.60
C ARG A 196 2.25 12.91 11.04
N ILE A 197 1.33 12.50 11.91
CA ILE A 197 1.57 12.26 13.34
C ILE A 197 2.51 11.06 13.49
N LEU A 198 2.25 9.98 12.79
CA LEU A 198 3.09 8.77 12.80
C LEU A 198 4.52 9.10 12.37
N ALA A 199 4.69 9.80 11.24
CA ALA A 199 5.99 10.21 10.74
C ALA A 199 6.76 11.08 11.75
N SER A 200 6.07 12.02 12.42
CA SER A 200 6.70 12.90 13.41
C SER A 200 7.19 12.13 14.64
N LYS A 201 6.36 11.22 15.18
CA LYS A 201 6.73 10.37 16.32
C LYS A 201 7.90 9.45 16.00
N MET A 202 7.86 8.80 14.83
CA MET A 202 8.94 7.91 14.40
C MET A 202 10.24 8.68 14.15
N ALA A 203 10.17 9.89 13.60
CA ALA A 203 11.35 10.73 13.36
C ALA A 203 12.00 11.17 14.68
N GLU A 204 11.21 11.57 15.67
CA GLU A 204 11.70 11.95 17.01
C GLU A 204 12.47 10.79 17.64
N GLU A 205 11.90 9.60 17.69
CA GLU A 205 12.56 8.43 18.26
C GLU A 205 13.82 8.03 17.47
N ALA A 206 13.79 8.13 16.15
CA ALA A 206 14.95 7.84 15.31
C ALA A 206 16.13 8.75 15.63
N ILE A 207 15.89 10.05 15.83
CA ILE A 207 16.93 11.02 16.22
C ILE A 207 17.44 10.73 17.64
N CYS A 208 16.55 10.48 18.60
CA CYS A 208 16.94 10.11 19.96
C CYS A 208 17.84 8.86 19.99
N LEU A 209 17.58 7.87 19.15
CA LEU A 209 18.43 6.68 19.04
C LEU A 209 19.79 6.99 18.42
N LEU A 210 19.84 7.80 17.36
CA LEU A 210 21.11 8.21 16.74
C LEU A 210 21.98 9.04 17.71
N GLU A 211 21.39 9.96 18.49
CA GLU A 211 22.10 10.70 19.54
C GLU A 211 22.74 9.78 20.59
N LYS A 212 22.07 8.66 20.91
CA LYS A 212 22.57 7.61 21.80
C LYS A 212 23.53 6.63 21.11
N ARG A 213 23.94 6.89 19.88
CA ARG A 213 24.79 6.00 19.06
C ARG A 213 24.23 4.59 18.91
N LYS A 214 22.90 4.48 18.87
CA LYS A 214 22.23 3.22 18.51
C LYS A 214 22.15 3.12 17.00
N SER A 215 22.32 1.90 16.48
CA SER A 215 22.38 1.66 15.06
C SER A 215 21.81 0.28 14.69
N GLY A 216 21.42 0.08 13.43
CA GLY A 216 20.90 -1.17 12.94
C GLY A 216 19.49 -1.52 13.47
N LEU A 217 18.73 -0.50 13.86
CA LEU A 217 17.39 -0.65 14.42
C LEU A 217 16.33 -0.12 13.45
N CYS A 218 15.11 -0.63 13.58
CA CYS A 218 13.92 -0.12 12.92
C CYS A 218 12.95 0.40 13.97
N ILE A 219 12.35 1.56 13.72
CA ILE A 219 11.26 2.10 14.54
C ILE A 219 9.99 1.32 14.19
N CYS A 220 9.29 0.88 15.22
CA CYS A 220 8.02 0.17 15.09
C CYS A 220 6.95 0.84 15.96
N MET A 221 5.71 0.81 15.48
CA MET A 221 4.52 1.22 16.22
C MET A 221 3.72 -0.01 16.64
N LYS A 222 3.23 -0.01 17.89
CA LYS A 222 2.32 -1.00 18.44
C LYS A 222 1.24 -0.31 19.28
#